data_b17d873ae675a03ec87d1ac3aa6915a4
#
_entry.id   b17d873ae675a03ec87d1ac3aa6915a4
#
_cell.length_a   1.000
_cell.length_b   1.000
_cell.length_c   1.000
_cell.angle_alpha   90.00
_cell.angle_beta   90.00
_cell.angle_gamma   90.00
#
_symmetry.space_group_name_H-M   'P 1'
#
loop_
_entity.id
_entity.type
_entity.pdbx_description
1 polymer ?
#
loop_
_entity_poly.entity_id
_entity_poly.type
_entity_poly.pdbx_seq_one_letter_code
_entity_poly.pdbx_strand_id
1 'polypeptide(L)'
;EIMPSLVGSEMCIRDSGNTLPEDTFHVICNGYGGQSFGAFIPAGLTLELVGDSNDYMGKGLSGGKLIVYPPKDVTYDRSENIVIGNVALYGATAGKAFINGVAGERFCVRNSGATAVVEGVGDHGCEYMTGGTVVVLGKTGKNFAAGMSGGIALSLIHISEPTRLGMIS
;
A
#
# COMPACT_ATOMS: atom_id res chain seq x y z
N GLU A 1 -4.79 -24.96 2.39
CA GLU A 1 -3.86 -25.44 3.47
C GLU A 1 -2.60 -24.55 3.64
N ILE A 2 -2.70 -23.26 3.37
CA ILE A 2 -1.56 -22.31 3.50
C ILE A 2 -1.57 -21.59 4.87
N MET A 3 -2.68 -21.57 5.57
CA MET A 3 -2.87 -20.85 6.82
C MET A 3 -1.99 -21.28 8.01
N PRO A 4 -1.72 -22.59 8.26
CA PRO A 4 -0.91 -22.98 9.42
C PRO A 4 0.56 -22.57 9.33
N SER A 5 1.14 -22.51 8.13
CA SER A 5 2.55 -22.14 7.96
C SER A 5 2.80 -20.63 8.09
N LEU A 6 1.82 -19.79 7.73
CA LEU A 6 1.89 -18.34 7.92
C LEU A 6 1.84 -17.96 9.40
N VAL A 7 0.96 -18.58 10.18
CA VAL A 7 0.85 -18.34 11.63
C VAL A 7 2.14 -18.72 12.36
N GLY A 8 2.78 -19.80 11.96
CA GLY A 8 4.09 -20.21 12.53
C GLY A 8 5.21 -19.20 12.21
N SER A 9 5.20 -18.63 11.01
CA SER A 9 6.20 -17.64 10.59
C SER A 9 6.05 -16.31 11.34
N GLU A 10 4.84 -15.83 11.58
CA GLU A 10 4.58 -14.61 12.36
C GLU A 10 5.03 -14.77 13.82
N MET A 11 4.85 -15.93 14.42
CA MET A 11 5.34 -16.21 15.77
C MET A 11 6.87 -16.16 15.83
N CYS A 12 7.58 -16.78 14.89
CA CYS A 12 9.04 -16.72 14.83
C CYS A 12 9.57 -15.30 14.67
N ILE A 13 8.88 -14.45 13.89
CA ILE A 13 9.24 -13.05 13.71
C ILE A 13 9.08 -12.26 15.02
N ARG A 14 8.03 -12.51 15.80
CA ARG A 14 7.78 -11.83 17.07
C ARG A 14 8.74 -12.26 18.18
N ASP A 15 9.09 -13.52 18.25
CA ASP A 15 9.88 -14.08 19.33
C ASP A 15 11.39 -13.78 19.21
N SER A 16 11.88 -13.45 18.00
CA SER A 16 13.30 -13.19 17.78
C SER A 16 13.81 -11.87 18.39
N GLY A 17 12.90 -10.95 18.77
CA GLY A 17 13.25 -9.63 19.30
C GLY A 17 14.05 -8.73 18.34
N ASN A 18 14.48 -9.27 17.21
CA ASN A 18 15.21 -8.58 16.15
C ASN A 18 14.33 -8.49 14.91
N THR A 19 14.38 -7.35 14.21
CA THR A 19 13.77 -7.22 12.89
C THR A 19 14.47 -8.15 11.91
N LEU A 20 13.71 -9.04 11.29
CA LEU A 20 14.23 -9.89 10.23
C LEU A 20 14.65 -9.04 9.01
N PRO A 21 15.69 -9.45 8.29
CA PRO A 21 16.03 -8.82 7.01
C PRO A 21 14.84 -8.82 6.05
N GLU A 22 14.78 -7.81 5.17
CA GLU A 22 13.77 -7.75 4.12
C GLU A 22 13.81 -9.04 3.28
N ASP A 23 12.64 -9.50 2.83
CA ASP A 23 12.48 -10.71 2.01
C ASP A 23 12.95 -12.03 2.66
N THR A 24 13.05 -12.11 3.98
CA THR A 24 13.33 -13.38 4.67
C THR A 24 12.28 -14.44 4.34
N PHE A 25 11.02 -14.03 4.30
CA PHE A 25 9.91 -14.85 3.84
C PHE A 25 9.23 -14.15 2.66
N HIS A 26 9.17 -14.81 1.51
CA HIS A 26 8.48 -14.32 0.33
C HIS A 26 7.37 -15.31 -0.05
N VAL A 27 6.12 -14.87 0.04
CA VAL A 27 4.93 -15.68 -0.25
C VAL A 27 4.24 -15.10 -1.48
N ILE A 28 4.09 -15.93 -2.51
CA ILE A 28 3.39 -15.58 -3.75
C ILE A 28 1.99 -16.17 -3.70
N CYS A 29 0.98 -15.32 -3.77
CA CYS A 29 -0.43 -15.66 -3.79
C CYS A 29 -1.00 -15.39 -5.19
N ASN A 30 -1.87 -16.28 -5.68
CA ASN A 30 -2.56 -16.11 -6.95
C ASN A 30 -4.07 -16.08 -6.73
N GLY A 31 -4.75 -15.08 -7.30
CA GLY A 31 -6.20 -14.93 -7.22
C GLY A 31 -6.62 -13.75 -6.34
N TYR A 32 -7.60 -13.96 -5.48
CA TYR A 32 -8.21 -12.89 -4.68
C TYR A 32 -7.66 -12.86 -3.26
N GLY A 33 -7.12 -11.72 -2.87
CA GLY A 33 -6.63 -11.49 -1.51
C GLY A 33 -7.74 -11.32 -0.47
N GLY A 34 -8.96 -10.99 -0.89
CA GLY A 34 -10.10 -10.75 0.00
C GLY A 34 -9.93 -9.51 0.87
N GLN A 35 -10.63 -9.48 1.99
CA GLN A 35 -10.58 -8.38 2.97
C GLN A 35 -9.31 -8.43 3.80
N SER A 36 -8.72 -7.25 4.08
CA SER A 36 -7.57 -7.09 4.97
C SER A 36 -6.34 -7.92 4.60
N PHE A 37 -6.12 -8.21 3.32
CA PHE A 37 -4.93 -8.90 2.85
C PHE A 37 -3.66 -8.18 3.32
N GLY A 38 -2.74 -8.90 3.93
CA GLY A 38 -1.47 -8.34 4.41
C GLY A 38 -1.60 -7.33 5.56
N ALA A 39 -2.71 -7.36 6.32
CA ALA A 39 -2.86 -6.48 7.48
C ALA A 39 -1.83 -6.82 8.56
N PHE A 40 -1.21 -5.77 9.14
CA PHE A 40 -0.25 -5.85 10.25
C PHE A 40 1.01 -6.68 10.01
N ILE A 41 1.37 -6.98 8.75
CA ILE A 41 2.56 -7.79 8.49
C ILE A 41 3.84 -7.09 8.96
N PRO A 42 4.70 -7.82 9.68
CA PRO A 42 5.94 -7.30 10.24
C PRO A 42 7.08 -7.30 9.21
N ALA A 43 8.19 -6.68 9.56
CA ALA A 43 9.43 -6.72 8.77
C ALA A 43 9.91 -8.17 8.51
N GLY A 44 10.49 -8.40 7.34
CA GLY A 44 10.97 -9.71 6.92
C GLY A 44 9.96 -10.54 6.13
N LEU A 45 8.67 -10.16 6.12
CA LEU A 45 7.64 -10.84 5.35
C LEU A 45 7.27 -10.02 4.11
N THR A 46 7.37 -10.64 2.94
CA THR A 46 6.90 -10.13 1.67
C THR A 46 5.73 -10.95 1.18
N LEU A 47 4.59 -10.29 0.95
CA LEU A 47 3.44 -10.89 0.30
C LEU A 47 3.29 -10.32 -1.11
N GLU A 48 3.35 -11.19 -2.10
CA GLU A 48 3.15 -10.87 -3.51
C GLU A 48 1.82 -11.47 -3.96
N LEU A 49 0.89 -10.61 -4.40
CA LEU A 49 -0.42 -11.03 -4.88
C LEU A 49 -0.52 -10.80 -6.38
N VAL A 50 -0.65 -11.88 -7.11
CA VAL A 50 -1.01 -11.86 -8.55
C VAL A 50 -2.53 -11.92 -8.64
N GLY A 51 -3.17 -10.75 -8.65
CA GLY A 51 -4.63 -10.64 -8.58
C GLY A 51 -5.08 -9.31 -8.02
N ASP A 52 -6.19 -9.34 -7.28
CA ASP A 52 -6.79 -8.17 -6.65
C ASP A 52 -7.12 -8.42 -5.17
N SER A 53 -7.40 -7.37 -4.44
CA SER A 53 -7.79 -7.44 -3.03
C SER A 53 -8.92 -6.45 -2.75
N ASN A 54 -9.74 -6.78 -1.77
CA ASN A 54 -10.81 -5.92 -1.29
C ASN A 54 -10.28 -4.84 -0.32
N ASP A 55 -11.17 -4.34 0.53
CA ASP A 55 -10.86 -3.25 1.45
C ASP A 55 -9.83 -3.61 2.52
N TYR A 56 -9.22 -2.59 3.10
CA TYR A 56 -8.26 -2.67 4.21
C TYR A 56 -6.98 -3.45 3.91
N MET A 57 -6.59 -3.62 2.64
CA MET A 57 -5.30 -4.21 2.31
C MET A 57 -4.16 -3.45 2.99
N GLY A 58 -3.26 -4.18 3.65
CA GLY A 58 -2.10 -3.59 4.32
C GLY A 58 -2.44 -2.68 5.50
N LYS A 59 -3.66 -2.76 6.06
CA LYS A 59 -4.02 -2.01 7.26
C LYS A 59 -2.98 -2.24 8.36
N GLY A 60 -2.46 -1.14 8.93
CA GLY A 60 -1.48 -1.24 10.01
C GLY A 60 -0.17 -1.93 9.61
N LEU A 61 0.22 -1.88 8.33
CA LEU A 61 1.49 -2.40 7.84
C LEU A 61 2.64 -1.97 8.76
N SER A 62 3.42 -2.93 9.27
CA SER A 62 4.37 -2.72 10.35
C SER A 62 5.81 -3.12 9.97
N GLY A 63 6.20 -2.93 8.71
CA GLY A 63 7.55 -3.18 8.23
C GLY A 63 7.65 -4.22 7.11
N GLY A 64 6.59 -4.97 6.83
CA GLY A 64 6.56 -5.92 5.71
C GLY A 64 6.49 -5.26 4.35
N LYS A 65 6.51 -6.09 3.31
CA LYS A 65 6.39 -5.65 1.92
C LYS A 65 5.13 -6.25 1.27
N LEU A 66 4.37 -5.43 0.59
CA LEU A 66 3.20 -5.82 -0.21
C LEU A 66 3.46 -5.50 -1.68
N ILE A 67 3.23 -6.47 -2.55
CA ILE A 67 3.31 -6.31 -4.00
C ILE A 67 2.01 -6.83 -4.58
N VAL A 68 1.27 -5.99 -5.30
CA VAL A 68 -0.01 -6.38 -5.92
C VAL A 68 -0.02 -5.96 -7.37
N TYR A 69 -0.30 -6.90 -8.24
CA TYR A 69 -0.45 -6.65 -9.68
C TYR A 69 -1.39 -7.66 -10.31
N PRO A 70 -2.13 -7.26 -11.35
CA PRO A 70 -3.02 -8.18 -12.08
C PRO A 70 -2.20 -9.19 -12.89
N PRO A 71 -2.76 -10.36 -13.23
CA PRO A 71 -2.15 -11.35 -14.11
C PRO A 71 -1.64 -10.74 -15.42
N LYS A 72 -0.65 -11.38 -16.05
CA LYS A 72 -0.02 -10.85 -17.28
C LYS A 72 -0.93 -10.86 -18.49
N ASP A 73 -1.90 -11.74 -18.51
CA ASP A 73 -2.84 -12.00 -19.60
C ASP A 73 -4.08 -11.10 -19.59
N VAL A 74 -4.17 -10.14 -18.68
CA VAL A 74 -5.27 -9.17 -18.68
C VAL A 74 -5.21 -8.25 -19.90
N THR A 75 -6.37 -7.97 -20.48
CA THR A 75 -6.53 -7.15 -21.68
C THR A 75 -6.87 -5.69 -21.41
N TYR A 76 -7.16 -5.35 -20.16
CA TYR A 76 -7.49 -3.98 -19.74
C TYR A 76 -6.25 -3.18 -19.37
N ASP A 77 -6.35 -1.85 -19.42
CA ASP A 77 -5.30 -0.95 -18.96
C ASP A 77 -5.24 -0.98 -17.43
N ARG A 78 -4.10 -1.39 -16.90
CA ARG A 78 -3.86 -1.52 -15.46
C ARG A 78 -3.87 -0.19 -14.72
N SER A 79 -3.48 0.88 -15.41
CA SER A 79 -3.44 2.24 -14.83
C SER A 79 -4.82 2.85 -14.61
N GLU A 80 -5.87 2.28 -15.20
CA GLU A 80 -7.25 2.78 -15.09
C GLU A 80 -8.18 1.84 -14.29
N ASN A 81 -7.70 0.65 -13.93
CA ASN A 81 -8.54 -0.33 -13.24
C ASN A 81 -8.18 -0.49 -11.77
N ILE A 82 -9.22 -0.60 -10.95
CA ILE A 82 -9.08 -0.81 -9.49
C ILE A 82 -8.63 -2.23 -9.24
N VAL A 83 -7.50 -2.39 -8.57
CA VAL A 83 -6.93 -3.68 -8.14
C VAL A 83 -6.96 -3.88 -6.64
N ILE A 84 -7.11 -2.81 -5.87
CA ILE A 84 -7.32 -2.88 -4.42
C ILE A 84 -8.50 -1.99 -4.02
N GLY A 85 -9.26 -2.45 -3.05
CA GLY A 85 -10.45 -1.73 -2.55
C GLY A 85 -10.11 -0.48 -1.76
N ASN A 86 -11.06 -0.08 -0.92
CA ASN A 86 -10.97 1.15 -0.13
C ASN A 86 -10.11 0.97 1.13
N VAL A 87 -9.65 2.09 1.68
CA VAL A 87 -8.97 2.18 3.00
C VAL A 87 -7.69 1.32 3.06
N ALA A 88 -7.04 1.09 1.92
CA ALA A 88 -5.78 0.36 1.88
C ALA A 88 -4.66 1.15 2.59
N LEU A 89 -3.76 0.44 3.27
CA LEU A 89 -2.63 0.99 4.04
C LEU A 89 -3.05 1.97 5.16
N TYR A 90 -4.28 1.87 5.66
CA TYR A 90 -4.75 2.71 6.76
C TYR A 90 -3.88 2.52 8.01
N GLY A 91 -3.35 3.62 8.55
CA GLY A 91 -2.55 3.58 9.77
C GLY A 91 -1.24 2.78 9.64
N ALA A 92 -0.70 2.64 8.43
CA ALA A 92 0.58 1.97 8.21
C ALA A 92 1.71 2.75 8.92
N THR A 93 2.58 2.04 9.62
CA THR A 93 3.65 2.63 10.45
C THR A 93 5.04 2.44 9.87
N ALA A 94 5.24 1.40 9.07
CA ALA A 94 6.49 1.10 8.39
C ALA A 94 6.25 0.09 7.27
N GLY A 95 7.23 -0.13 6.40
CA GLY A 95 7.17 -1.11 5.32
C GLY A 95 6.98 -0.50 3.96
N LYS A 96 6.74 -1.35 2.96
CA LYS A 96 6.66 -0.96 1.55
C LYS A 96 5.44 -1.58 0.89
N ALA A 97 4.78 -0.84 0.00
CA ALA A 97 3.68 -1.35 -0.81
C ALA A 97 3.84 -0.89 -2.27
N PHE A 98 3.77 -1.82 -3.20
CA PHE A 98 3.87 -1.57 -4.64
C PHE A 98 2.62 -2.13 -5.30
N ILE A 99 1.81 -1.23 -5.89
CA ILE A 99 0.51 -1.57 -6.46
C ILE A 99 0.48 -1.16 -7.93
N ASN A 100 0.43 -2.15 -8.80
CA ASN A 100 0.28 -1.95 -10.24
C ASN A 100 -1.20 -1.95 -10.62
N GLY A 101 -1.82 -0.82 -10.43
CA GLY A 101 -3.24 -0.55 -10.65
C GLY A 101 -3.75 0.55 -9.75
N VAL A 102 -5.05 0.80 -9.79
CA VAL A 102 -5.69 1.88 -9.03
C VAL A 102 -6.14 1.36 -7.66
N ALA A 103 -5.95 2.16 -6.63
CA ALA A 103 -6.53 1.96 -5.32
C ALA A 103 -7.88 2.69 -5.21
N GLY A 104 -8.80 2.13 -4.44
CA GLY A 104 -10.05 2.79 -4.10
C GLY A 104 -9.86 4.06 -3.26
N GLU A 105 -10.92 4.46 -2.55
CA GLU A 105 -10.90 5.65 -1.71
C GLU A 105 -10.06 5.46 -0.44
N ARG A 106 -9.60 6.58 0.14
CA ARG A 106 -8.91 6.63 1.45
C ARG A 106 -7.63 5.81 1.51
N PHE A 107 -6.89 5.76 0.42
CA PHE A 107 -5.57 5.15 0.36
C PHE A 107 -4.57 5.85 1.27
N CYS A 108 -3.77 5.11 2.06
CA CYS A 108 -2.73 5.63 2.97
C CYS A 108 -3.21 6.66 4.01
N VAL A 109 -4.49 6.65 4.39
CA VAL A 109 -4.98 7.53 5.45
C VAL A 109 -4.26 7.23 6.76
N ARG A 110 -3.78 8.28 7.44
CA ARG A 110 -2.98 8.19 8.68
C ARG A 110 -1.71 7.34 8.54
N ASN A 111 -1.13 7.27 7.34
CA ASN A 111 0.20 6.68 7.18
C ASN A 111 1.23 7.49 7.98
N SER A 112 2.06 6.83 8.77
CA SER A 112 3.07 7.45 9.62
C SER A 112 4.51 7.07 9.29
N GLY A 113 4.74 6.10 8.36
CA GLY A 113 6.12 5.71 8.04
C GLY A 113 6.27 4.74 6.87
N ALA A 114 5.19 4.22 6.31
CA ALA A 114 5.28 3.30 5.17
C ALA A 114 5.55 4.05 3.86
N THR A 115 6.24 3.36 2.95
CA THR A 115 6.45 3.81 1.56
C THR A 115 5.48 3.08 0.65
N ALA A 116 4.74 3.82 -0.18
CA ALA A 116 3.80 3.23 -1.13
C ALA A 116 3.95 3.83 -2.53
N VAL A 117 3.81 2.97 -3.55
CA VAL A 117 3.74 3.37 -4.95
C VAL A 117 2.48 2.75 -5.55
N VAL A 118 1.67 3.54 -6.24
CA VAL A 118 0.39 3.13 -6.82
C VAL A 118 0.13 3.89 -8.13
N GLU A 119 -0.56 3.25 -9.09
CA GLU A 119 -0.89 3.89 -10.39
C GLU A 119 -1.91 5.02 -10.25
N GLY A 120 -2.89 4.88 -9.38
CA GLY A 120 -3.90 5.90 -9.14
C GLY A 120 -4.64 5.69 -7.82
N VAL A 121 -5.31 6.73 -7.33
CA VAL A 121 -6.09 6.66 -6.09
C VAL A 121 -7.43 7.38 -6.22
N GLY A 122 -8.43 6.87 -5.52
CA GLY A 122 -9.73 7.53 -5.38
C GLY A 122 -9.69 8.75 -4.46
N ASP A 123 -10.85 9.17 -3.99
CA ASP A 123 -11.00 10.33 -3.11
C ASP A 123 -10.33 10.09 -1.74
N HIS A 124 -9.91 11.18 -1.10
CA HIS A 124 -9.36 11.18 0.26
C HIS A 124 -8.03 10.40 0.44
N GLY A 125 -7.24 10.24 -0.62
CA GLY A 125 -5.91 9.63 -0.52
C GLY A 125 -4.97 10.45 0.37
N CYS A 126 -4.15 9.77 1.19
CA CYS A 126 -3.13 10.38 2.08
C CYS A 126 -3.69 11.37 3.11
N GLU A 127 -4.99 11.34 3.42
CA GLU A 127 -5.54 12.20 4.45
C GLU A 127 -4.90 11.94 5.82
N TYR A 128 -4.63 13.03 6.55
CA TYR A 128 -4.03 12.98 7.89
C TYR A 128 -2.73 12.17 7.97
N MET A 129 -1.98 12.10 6.88
CA MET A 129 -0.67 11.47 6.84
C MET A 129 0.30 12.25 7.72
N THR A 130 1.08 11.54 8.54
CA THR A 130 2.03 12.12 9.50
C THR A 130 3.49 11.76 9.19
N GLY A 131 3.74 10.82 8.29
CA GLY A 131 5.07 10.37 7.88
C GLY A 131 5.01 9.39 6.72
N GLY A 132 6.18 8.92 6.28
CA GLY A 132 6.30 8.01 5.15
C GLY A 132 6.33 8.72 3.79
N THR A 133 6.32 7.93 2.72
CA THR A 133 6.39 8.42 1.33
C THR A 133 5.37 7.72 0.48
N VAL A 134 4.52 8.48 -0.20
CA VAL A 134 3.52 7.95 -1.14
C VAL A 134 3.74 8.57 -2.51
N VAL A 135 3.81 7.73 -3.54
CA VAL A 135 3.95 8.14 -4.94
C VAL A 135 2.75 7.62 -5.72
N VAL A 136 1.97 8.52 -6.29
CA VAL A 136 0.86 8.23 -7.19
C VAL A 136 1.28 8.57 -8.60
N LEU A 137 1.37 7.56 -9.46
CA LEU A 137 1.87 7.71 -10.84
C LEU A 137 0.84 8.31 -11.81
N GLY A 138 -0.43 8.29 -11.45
CA GLY A 138 -1.54 8.77 -12.26
C GLY A 138 -2.51 9.65 -11.49
N LYS A 139 -3.81 9.42 -11.72
CA LYS A 139 -4.89 10.27 -11.21
C LYS A 139 -5.04 10.18 -9.70
N THR A 140 -5.33 11.33 -9.07
CA THR A 140 -5.76 11.43 -7.67
C THR A 140 -7.19 11.94 -7.62
N GLY A 141 -7.95 11.46 -6.64
CA GLY A 141 -9.30 11.95 -6.36
C GLY A 141 -9.30 13.27 -5.59
N LYS A 142 -10.48 13.68 -5.12
CA LYS A 142 -10.67 14.89 -4.31
C LYS A 142 -10.01 14.73 -2.94
N ASN A 143 -9.66 15.87 -2.33
CA ASN A 143 -9.10 15.94 -0.98
C ASN A 143 -7.81 15.11 -0.79
N PHE A 144 -7.04 14.91 -1.85
CA PHE A 144 -5.74 14.26 -1.76
C PHE A 144 -4.82 15.04 -0.80
N ALA A 145 -4.19 14.33 0.14
CA ALA A 145 -3.32 14.85 1.18
C ALA A 145 -3.98 15.89 2.13
N ALA A 146 -5.31 15.92 2.23
CA ALA A 146 -6.00 16.82 3.12
C ALA A 146 -5.64 16.54 4.59
N GLY A 147 -5.34 17.59 5.37
CA GLY A 147 -4.96 17.45 6.77
C GLY A 147 -3.62 16.76 7.02
N MET A 148 -2.79 16.58 5.99
CA MET A 148 -1.45 16.03 6.11
C MET A 148 -0.58 16.93 6.98
N SER A 149 0.11 16.36 7.96
CA SER A 149 1.00 17.11 8.88
C SER A 149 2.46 16.70 8.76
N GLY A 150 2.78 15.65 7.99
CA GLY A 150 4.15 15.21 7.73
C GLY A 150 4.20 14.11 6.70
N GLY A 151 5.40 13.73 6.27
CA GLY A 151 5.64 12.80 5.20
C GLY A 151 5.69 13.44 3.82
N ILE A 152 5.75 12.64 2.77
CA ILE A 152 5.84 13.06 1.37
C ILE A 152 4.74 12.37 0.58
N ALA A 153 3.87 13.14 -0.08
CA ALA A 153 2.87 12.65 -1.00
C ALA A 153 3.11 13.30 -2.38
N LEU A 154 3.51 12.49 -3.36
CA LEU A 154 3.81 12.92 -4.72
C LEU A 154 2.75 12.40 -5.67
N SER A 155 2.29 13.25 -6.60
CA SER A 155 1.45 12.86 -7.72
C SER A 155 2.04 13.38 -9.01
N LEU A 156 2.21 12.52 -10.02
CA LEU A 156 2.79 12.92 -11.31
C LEU A 156 1.88 13.87 -12.09
N ILE A 157 0.58 13.87 -11.87
CA ILE A 157 -0.34 14.82 -12.51
C ILE A 157 -0.04 16.26 -12.10
N HIS A 158 0.44 16.48 -10.88
CA HIS A 158 0.80 17.81 -10.40
C HIS A 158 2.18 18.29 -10.88
N ILE A 159 2.99 17.41 -11.47
CA ILE A 159 4.30 17.76 -12.06
C ILE A 159 4.14 18.31 -13.48
N SER A 160 3.06 17.97 -14.19
CA SER A 160 2.80 18.42 -15.55
C SER A 160 2.09 19.78 -15.64
N GLU A 161 1.61 20.34 -14.52
CA GLU A 161 1.08 21.71 -14.47
C GLU A 161 2.00 22.63 -13.63
N PRO A 162 2.61 23.68 -14.23
CA PRO A 162 3.54 24.57 -13.52
C PRO A 162 2.85 25.58 -12.58
N THR A 163 1.68 25.28 -12.04
CA THR A 163 0.95 26.20 -11.18
C THR A 163 0.38 25.53 -9.95
N ARG A 164 1.06 25.79 -8.84
CA ARG A 164 0.78 25.53 -7.43
C ARG A 164 1.42 24.30 -6.82
N LEU A 165 2.70 24.43 -6.55
CA LEU A 165 3.29 23.89 -5.33
C LEU A 165 2.60 24.54 -4.13
N GLY A 166 1.57 23.92 -3.62
CA GLY A 166 1.05 24.18 -2.29
C GLY A 166 2.00 23.51 -1.30
N MET A 167 3.15 24.14 -1.06
CA MET A 167 3.90 23.86 0.15
C MET A 167 3.08 24.43 1.29
N ILE A 168 2.40 23.58 2.03
CA ILE A 168 1.92 23.93 3.36
C ILE A 168 3.01 23.50 4.32
N SER A 169 3.77 24.50 4.74
CA SER A 169 4.66 24.43 5.90
C SER A 169 3.88 24.23 7.17
#